data_4215d61b5695640f57f89760cf846c80
#
_entry.id   4215d61b5695640f57f89760cf846c80
#
_cell.length_a   1.000
_cell.length_b   1.000
_cell.length_c   1.000
_cell.angle_alpha   90.00
_cell.angle_beta   90.00
_cell.angle_gamma   90.00
#
_symmetry.space_group_name_H-M   'P 1'
#
loop_
_entity.id
_entity.type
_entity.pdbx_description
1 polymer ?
#
loop_
_entity_poly.entity_id
_entity_poly.type
_entity_poly.pdbx_seq_one_letter_code
_entity_poly.pdbx_strand_id
1 'polypeptide(L)'
;MLKSYVCFDLETTGLDPLYNEIIEIGALKVRDGKVAERFMEFIHPQEEISQMITNLTGITNEMVVNARPADAVINDFLEFCEDDVLIGHNVGFDYSFMKSGASNLGLTFEKFGIDTFKIAQRTLKSLPSKSLSSLCEYYQIENKAAHRAYYDALATAKLYQTLAHYFENEDPSLFKPQQLTYKIKKVQPATAKQVALLQRLCNQKKKVPEWNPDTITR
;
A
#
# COMPACT_ATOMS: atom_id res chain seq x y z
N MET A 1 -21.58 7.87 7.55
CA MET A 1 -20.65 6.72 7.47
C MET A 1 -21.10 5.77 6.37
N LEU A 2 -20.18 5.39 5.48
CA LEU A 2 -20.44 4.33 4.50
C LEU A 2 -20.64 3.00 5.23
N LYS A 3 -21.61 2.21 4.73
CA LYS A 3 -21.88 0.87 5.24
C LYS A 3 -21.44 -0.24 4.28
N SER A 4 -21.12 0.15 3.03
CA SER A 4 -20.60 -0.76 2.00
C SER A 4 -19.34 -0.16 1.39
N TYR A 5 -18.23 -0.89 1.43
CA TYR A 5 -16.90 -0.46 0.98
C TYR A 5 -15.92 -1.64 0.97
N VAL A 6 -14.77 -1.46 0.36
CA VAL A 6 -13.60 -2.34 0.52
C VAL A 6 -12.58 -1.63 1.40
N CYS A 7 -12.14 -2.27 2.48
CA CYS A 7 -11.02 -1.83 3.28
C CYS A 7 -9.81 -2.71 2.97
N PHE A 8 -8.65 -2.13 2.70
CA PHE A 8 -7.46 -2.88 2.31
C PHE A 8 -6.18 -2.27 2.83
N ASP A 9 -5.16 -3.09 2.87
CA ASP A 9 -3.80 -2.77 3.27
C ASP A 9 -2.83 -3.66 2.48
N LEU A 10 -1.60 -3.21 2.27
CA LEU A 10 -0.56 -3.91 1.53
C LEU A 10 0.71 -4.05 2.35
N GLU A 11 1.38 -5.20 2.23
CA GLU A 11 2.78 -5.31 2.58
C GLU A 11 3.63 -5.27 1.31
N THR A 12 4.75 -4.56 1.37
CA THR A 12 5.59 -4.28 0.20
C THR A 12 7.07 -4.45 0.51
N THR A 13 7.91 -4.62 -0.51
CA THR A 13 9.35 -4.70 -0.35
C THR A 13 10.03 -3.35 -0.09
N GLY A 14 9.26 -2.25 -0.08
CA GLY A 14 9.73 -0.90 0.22
C GLY A 14 8.69 0.18 -0.09
N LEU A 15 9.11 1.44 -0.21
CA LEU A 15 8.21 2.59 -0.17
C LEU A 15 7.82 3.18 -1.53
N ASP A 16 8.52 2.86 -2.61
CA ASP A 16 8.26 3.45 -3.94
C ASP A 16 7.80 2.39 -4.93
N PRO A 17 6.56 2.45 -5.43
CA PRO A 17 6.01 1.46 -6.36
C PRO A 17 6.72 1.40 -7.73
N LEU A 18 7.68 2.30 -7.99
CA LEU A 18 8.55 2.22 -9.16
C LEU A 18 9.65 1.16 -9.02
N TYR A 19 10.10 0.90 -7.78
CA TYR A 19 11.26 0.06 -7.47
C TYR A 19 10.94 -1.07 -6.49
N ASN A 20 9.75 -1.09 -5.96
CA ASN A 20 9.36 -2.06 -4.95
C ASN A 20 8.07 -2.78 -5.34
N GLU A 21 7.88 -3.95 -4.78
CA GLU A 21 6.83 -4.88 -5.14
C GLU A 21 5.86 -5.10 -3.98
N ILE A 22 4.62 -5.47 -4.30
CA ILE A 22 3.64 -5.93 -3.32
C ILE A 22 3.97 -7.38 -2.99
N ILE A 23 3.98 -7.73 -1.71
CA ILE A 23 4.24 -9.10 -1.22
C ILE A 23 3.05 -9.71 -0.47
N GLU A 24 2.11 -8.90 0.02
CA GLU A 24 0.83 -9.34 0.57
C GLU A 24 -0.26 -8.32 0.26
N ILE A 25 -1.44 -8.80 -0.10
CA ILE A 25 -2.67 -7.99 -0.17
C ILE A 25 -3.64 -8.53 0.86
N GLY A 26 -4.08 -7.68 1.77
CA GLY A 26 -5.11 -7.96 2.74
C GLY A 26 -6.30 -7.04 2.56
N ALA A 27 -7.49 -7.60 2.37
CA ALA A 27 -8.68 -6.78 2.24
C ALA A 27 -9.93 -7.46 2.81
N LEU A 28 -10.91 -6.63 3.08
CA LEU A 28 -12.25 -7.07 3.44
C LEU A 28 -13.30 -6.22 2.73
N LYS A 29 -14.30 -6.88 2.20
CA LYS A 29 -15.49 -6.26 1.64
C LYS A 29 -16.52 -6.15 2.74
N VAL A 30 -16.97 -4.93 3.02
CA VAL A 30 -18.01 -4.64 4.01
C VAL A 30 -19.31 -4.39 3.27
N ARG A 31 -20.39 -5.01 3.74
CA ARG A 31 -21.76 -4.80 3.28
C ARG A 31 -22.65 -4.60 4.51
N ASP A 32 -23.42 -3.53 4.51
CA ASP A 32 -24.29 -3.16 5.63
C ASP A 32 -23.58 -3.10 6.99
N GLY A 33 -22.31 -2.67 6.98
CA GLY A 33 -21.48 -2.54 8.17
C GLY A 33 -20.90 -3.86 8.71
N LYS A 34 -21.05 -4.97 7.97
CA LYS A 34 -20.51 -6.29 8.34
C LYS A 34 -19.54 -6.78 7.28
N VAL A 35 -18.52 -7.54 7.71
CA VAL A 35 -17.59 -8.22 6.79
C VAL A 35 -18.36 -9.29 6.02
N ALA A 36 -18.47 -9.12 4.71
CA ALA A 36 -19.11 -10.06 3.80
C ALA A 36 -18.09 -11.00 3.15
N GLU A 37 -16.96 -10.46 2.69
CA GLU A 37 -15.92 -11.20 1.99
C GLU A 37 -14.54 -10.80 2.47
N ARG A 38 -13.56 -11.66 2.22
CA ARG A 38 -12.15 -11.44 2.58
C ARG A 38 -11.26 -11.74 1.40
N PHE A 39 -10.19 -10.97 1.28
CA PHE A 39 -9.11 -11.20 0.33
C PHE A 39 -7.80 -11.27 1.11
N MET A 40 -7.05 -12.34 0.96
CA MET A 40 -5.80 -12.58 1.70
C MET A 40 -4.87 -13.37 0.79
N GLU A 41 -3.95 -12.69 0.13
CA GLU A 41 -3.07 -13.32 -0.84
C GLU A 41 -1.63 -12.83 -0.66
N PHE A 42 -0.70 -13.78 -0.63
CA PHE A 42 0.71 -13.49 -0.84
C PHE A 42 1.01 -13.37 -2.34
N ILE A 43 2.02 -12.58 -2.65
CA ILE A 43 2.52 -12.41 -4.00
C ILE A 43 3.99 -12.82 -4.02
N HIS A 44 4.37 -13.62 -5.02
CA HIS A 44 5.76 -13.97 -5.26
C HIS A 44 6.50 -12.75 -5.84
N PRO A 45 7.47 -12.16 -5.11
CA PRO A 45 8.26 -11.04 -5.64
C PRO A 45 9.33 -11.54 -6.61
N GLN A 46 9.81 -10.68 -7.50
CA GLN A 46 10.91 -10.99 -8.41
C GLN A 46 12.28 -10.97 -7.70
N GLU A 47 12.40 -10.14 -6.67
CA GLU A 47 13.61 -10.04 -5.87
C GLU A 47 13.39 -10.57 -4.45
N GLU A 48 14.46 -11.01 -3.80
CA GLU A 48 14.40 -11.49 -2.42
C GLU A 48 13.95 -10.38 -1.46
N ILE A 49 13.08 -10.75 -0.54
CA ILE A 49 12.65 -9.88 0.56
C ILE A 49 13.84 -9.63 1.47
N SER A 50 14.18 -8.37 1.67
CA SER A 50 15.31 -8.00 2.55
C SER A 50 15.00 -8.35 4.02
N GLN A 51 16.06 -8.60 4.80
CA GLN A 51 15.92 -8.86 6.24
C GLN A 51 15.20 -7.73 6.99
N MET A 52 15.36 -6.48 6.53
CA MET A 52 14.67 -5.34 7.12
C MET A 52 13.15 -5.44 6.94
N ILE A 53 12.68 -5.82 5.76
CA ILE A 53 11.25 -6.01 5.46
C ILE A 53 10.72 -7.23 6.23
N THR A 54 11.47 -8.34 6.24
CA THR A 54 11.10 -9.52 7.05
C THR A 54 10.95 -9.17 8.53
N ASN A 55 11.87 -8.37 9.08
CA ASN A 55 11.78 -7.94 10.48
C ASN A 55 10.58 -7.02 10.75
N LEU A 56 10.13 -6.25 9.75
CA LEU A 56 8.99 -5.36 9.87
C LEU A 56 7.66 -6.11 9.74
N THR A 57 7.53 -6.95 8.70
CA THR A 57 6.25 -7.57 8.30
C THR A 57 6.09 -9.00 8.81
N GLY A 58 7.19 -9.64 9.21
CA GLY A 58 7.24 -11.07 9.51
C GLY A 58 7.16 -11.98 8.27
N ILE A 59 7.06 -11.39 7.05
CA ILE A 59 6.99 -12.15 5.80
C ILE A 59 8.41 -12.55 5.38
N THR A 60 8.62 -13.85 5.19
CA THR A 60 9.92 -14.42 4.77
C THR A 60 9.88 -14.86 3.31
N ASN A 61 11.05 -15.05 2.70
CA ASN A 61 11.16 -15.56 1.34
C ASN A 61 10.51 -16.94 1.17
N GLU A 62 10.59 -17.79 2.19
CA GLU A 62 9.98 -19.12 2.19
C GLU A 62 8.45 -19.05 2.15
N MET A 63 7.84 -18.04 2.75
CA MET A 63 6.38 -17.85 2.75
C MET A 63 5.84 -17.49 1.36
N VAL A 64 6.63 -16.79 0.56
CA VAL A 64 6.20 -16.26 -0.75
C VAL A 64 6.75 -17.04 -1.95
N VAL A 65 7.67 -17.99 -1.74
CA VAL A 65 8.34 -18.72 -2.84
C VAL A 65 7.36 -19.45 -3.77
N ASN A 66 6.26 -19.95 -3.22
CA ASN A 66 5.20 -20.64 -3.97
C ASN A 66 3.93 -19.79 -4.10
N ALA A 67 4.00 -18.49 -3.77
CA ALA A 67 2.87 -17.61 -3.93
C ALA A 67 2.57 -17.34 -5.41
N ARG A 68 1.38 -16.87 -5.67
CA ARG A 68 0.93 -16.53 -7.03
C ARG A 68 1.68 -15.31 -7.57
N PRO A 69 1.87 -15.20 -8.88
CA PRO A 69 2.51 -14.03 -9.48
C PRO A 69 1.62 -12.78 -9.36
N ALA A 70 2.25 -11.61 -9.38
CA ALA A 70 1.60 -10.34 -9.14
C ALA A 70 0.46 -10.03 -10.12
N ASP A 71 0.60 -10.38 -11.39
CA ASP A 71 -0.42 -10.17 -12.42
C ASP A 71 -1.73 -10.89 -12.09
N ALA A 72 -1.66 -12.15 -11.68
CA ALA A 72 -2.83 -12.93 -11.31
C ALA A 72 -3.53 -12.37 -10.07
N VAL A 73 -2.77 -12.05 -9.01
CA VAL A 73 -3.34 -11.57 -7.75
C VAL A 73 -3.90 -10.16 -7.88
N ILE A 74 -3.22 -9.28 -8.63
CA ILE A 74 -3.71 -7.93 -8.90
C ILE A 74 -5.03 -7.99 -9.69
N ASN A 75 -5.14 -8.81 -10.73
CA ASN A 75 -6.39 -8.97 -11.47
C ASN A 75 -7.54 -9.38 -10.54
N ASP A 76 -7.34 -10.42 -9.73
CA ASP A 76 -8.36 -10.88 -8.79
C ASP A 76 -8.73 -9.79 -7.77
N PHE A 77 -7.76 -9.00 -7.32
CA PHE A 77 -8.02 -7.89 -6.40
C PHE A 77 -8.82 -6.76 -7.06
N LEU A 78 -8.54 -6.45 -8.33
CA LEU A 78 -9.33 -5.47 -9.07
C LEU A 78 -10.80 -5.93 -9.21
N GLU A 79 -11.01 -7.20 -9.53
CA GLU A 79 -12.33 -7.82 -9.56
C GLU A 79 -13.00 -7.80 -8.19
N PHE A 80 -12.26 -8.14 -7.13
CA PHE A 80 -12.75 -8.05 -5.75
C PHE A 80 -13.21 -6.65 -5.38
N CYS A 81 -12.52 -5.61 -5.84
CA CYS A 81 -12.87 -4.22 -5.54
C CYS A 81 -14.12 -3.73 -6.28
N GLU A 82 -14.51 -4.30 -7.42
CA GLU A 82 -15.61 -3.81 -8.26
C GLU A 82 -15.59 -2.26 -8.36
N ASP A 83 -16.73 -1.59 -8.13
CA ASP A 83 -16.86 -0.14 -8.07
C ASP A 83 -16.88 0.42 -6.64
N ASP A 84 -16.53 -0.40 -5.66
CA ASP A 84 -16.55 0.00 -4.26
C ASP A 84 -15.59 1.15 -3.95
N VAL A 85 -15.99 1.96 -2.97
CA VAL A 85 -15.12 2.96 -2.34
C VAL A 85 -14.07 2.23 -1.51
N LEU A 86 -12.82 2.66 -1.63
CA LEU A 86 -11.71 2.10 -0.87
C LEU A 86 -11.53 2.82 0.46
N ILE A 87 -11.24 2.08 1.51
CA ILE A 87 -10.83 2.64 2.81
C ILE A 87 -9.46 2.07 3.17
N GLY A 88 -8.57 2.93 3.65
CA GLY A 88 -7.24 2.54 4.12
C GLY A 88 -6.72 3.53 5.16
N HIS A 89 -5.62 3.17 5.79
CA HIS A 89 -4.90 4.04 6.71
C HIS A 89 -3.65 4.59 6.03
N ASN A 90 -3.66 5.84 5.57
CA ASN A 90 -2.76 6.40 4.58
C ASN A 90 -2.94 5.75 3.20
N VAL A 91 -4.21 5.56 2.83
CA VAL A 91 -4.65 4.83 1.61
C VAL A 91 -3.94 5.23 0.32
N GLY A 92 -3.38 6.43 0.27
CA GLY A 92 -2.61 6.91 -0.89
C GLY A 92 -1.37 6.08 -1.17
N PHE A 93 -0.75 5.50 -0.14
CA PHE A 93 0.38 4.59 -0.27
C PHE A 93 -0.05 3.30 -1.00
N ASP A 94 -1.01 2.59 -0.44
CA ASP A 94 -1.51 1.32 -0.98
C ASP A 94 -2.09 1.50 -2.39
N TYR A 95 -2.86 2.57 -2.57
CA TYR A 95 -3.41 2.93 -3.87
C TYR A 95 -2.31 3.16 -4.92
N SER A 96 -1.18 3.75 -4.54
CA SER A 96 -0.08 4.01 -5.46
C SER A 96 0.54 2.72 -6.01
N PHE A 97 0.69 1.69 -5.18
CA PHE A 97 1.17 0.37 -5.57
C PHE A 97 0.15 -0.35 -6.45
N MET A 98 -1.12 -0.38 -6.04
CA MET A 98 -2.17 -1.03 -6.84
C MET A 98 -2.36 -0.36 -8.20
N LYS A 99 -2.35 0.97 -8.26
CA LYS A 99 -2.47 1.71 -9.52
C LYS A 99 -1.27 1.49 -10.44
N SER A 100 -0.06 1.42 -9.89
CA SER A 100 1.15 1.08 -10.66
C SER A 100 1.10 -0.34 -11.18
N GLY A 101 0.74 -1.31 -10.34
CA GLY A 101 0.59 -2.71 -10.72
C GLY A 101 -0.45 -2.90 -11.82
N ALA A 102 -1.64 -2.33 -11.66
CA ALA A 102 -2.69 -2.36 -12.70
C ALA A 102 -2.21 -1.75 -14.03
N SER A 103 -1.53 -0.60 -13.97
CA SER A 103 -1.00 0.04 -15.18
C SER A 103 0.06 -0.79 -15.90
N ASN A 104 0.91 -1.52 -15.16
CA ASN A 104 1.89 -2.42 -15.75
C ASN A 104 1.22 -3.59 -16.51
N LEU A 105 0.00 -3.94 -16.13
CA LEU A 105 -0.84 -4.95 -16.79
C LEU A 105 -1.71 -4.35 -17.91
N GLY A 106 -1.59 -3.05 -18.20
CA GLY A 106 -2.43 -2.35 -19.17
C GLY A 106 -3.87 -2.11 -18.67
N LEU A 107 -4.11 -2.25 -17.37
CA LEU A 107 -5.41 -2.07 -16.74
C LEU A 107 -5.54 -0.68 -16.10
N THR A 108 -6.77 -0.25 -15.90
CA THR A 108 -7.10 1.00 -15.19
C THR A 108 -7.57 0.70 -13.79
N PHE A 109 -7.11 1.49 -12.81
CA PHE A 109 -7.57 1.40 -11.42
C PHE A 109 -7.84 2.82 -10.92
N GLU A 110 -9.04 3.32 -11.22
CA GLU A 110 -9.52 4.64 -10.78
C GLU A 110 -10.57 4.45 -9.70
N LYS A 111 -10.29 4.92 -8.50
CA LYS A 111 -11.11 4.68 -7.32
C LYS A 111 -11.36 5.96 -6.52
N PHE A 112 -12.49 5.97 -5.82
CA PHE A 112 -12.72 6.88 -4.72
C PHE A 112 -12.33 6.21 -3.42
N GLY A 113 -11.84 7.00 -2.45
CA GLY A 113 -11.43 6.45 -1.18
C GLY A 113 -11.62 7.40 0.00
N ILE A 114 -11.53 6.82 1.19
CA ILE A 114 -11.52 7.52 2.48
C ILE A 114 -10.23 7.11 3.21
N ASP A 115 -9.54 8.09 3.76
CA ASP A 115 -8.27 7.92 4.44
C ASP A 115 -8.43 8.14 5.95
N THR A 116 -8.38 7.05 6.72
CA THR A 116 -8.53 7.12 8.19
C THR A 116 -7.38 7.88 8.86
N PHE A 117 -6.17 7.89 8.26
CA PHE A 117 -5.07 8.70 8.75
C PHE A 117 -5.36 10.20 8.64
N LYS A 118 -5.91 10.66 7.52
CA LYS A 118 -6.30 12.05 7.32
C LYS A 118 -7.44 12.46 8.26
N ILE A 119 -8.42 11.58 8.48
CA ILE A 119 -9.49 11.83 9.47
C ILE A 119 -8.85 12.03 10.84
N ALA A 120 -8.00 11.10 11.30
CA ALA A 120 -7.32 11.19 12.58
C ALA A 120 -6.44 12.45 12.72
N GLN A 121 -5.74 12.86 11.66
CA GLN A 121 -4.97 14.10 11.66
C GLN A 121 -5.82 15.35 11.92
N ARG A 122 -7.05 15.37 11.42
CA ARG A 122 -7.96 16.51 11.56
C ARG A 122 -8.68 16.53 12.89
N THR A 123 -9.07 15.37 13.39
CA THR A 123 -9.93 15.23 14.56
C THR A 123 -9.14 15.03 15.87
N LEU A 124 -8.01 14.34 15.84
CA LEU A 124 -7.25 13.94 17.03
C LEU A 124 -5.95 14.74 17.17
N LYS A 125 -6.03 16.06 17.07
CA LYS A 125 -4.83 16.95 17.02
C LYS A 125 -3.90 16.78 18.23
N SER A 126 -4.42 16.49 19.40
CA SER A 126 -3.66 16.35 20.66
C SER A 126 -2.87 15.05 20.75
N LEU A 127 -3.22 14.01 19.99
CA LEU A 127 -2.45 12.76 20.01
C LEU A 127 -1.08 12.96 19.33
N PRO A 128 0.02 12.44 19.91
CA PRO A 128 1.36 12.58 19.33
C PRO A 128 1.54 11.75 18.05
N SER A 129 0.91 10.58 17.96
CA SER A 129 0.98 9.67 16.82
C SER A 129 -0.40 9.38 16.24
N LYS A 130 -0.48 9.25 14.92
CA LYS A 130 -1.67 8.82 14.17
C LYS A 130 -1.41 7.52 13.41
N SER A 131 -0.36 6.76 13.78
CA SER A 131 -0.15 5.44 13.21
C SER A 131 -1.34 4.52 13.56
N LEU A 132 -1.60 3.54 12.71
CA LEU A 132 -2.70 2.58 12.94
C LEU A 132 -2.57 1.94 14.32
N SER A 133 -1.36 1.49 14.68
CA SER A 133 -1.09 0.86 15.99
C SER A 133 -1.42 1.80 17.16
N SER A 134 -0.98 3.08 17.09
CA SER A 134 -1.25 4.06 18.14
C SER A 134 -2.74 4.37 18.29
N LEU A 135 -3.47 4.42 17.17
CA LEU A 135 -4.92 4.66 17.19
C LEU A 135 -5.69 3.43 17.65
N CYS A 136 -5.24 2.24 17.29
CA CYS A 136 -5.81 0.99 17.80
C CYS A 136 -5.65 0.89 19.33
N GLU A 137 -4.47 1.22 19.86
CA GLU A 137 -4.23 1.28 21.29
C GLU A 137 -5.15 2.31 21.98
N TYR A 138 -5.22 3.52 21.44
CA TYR A 138 -6.03 4.60 22.00
C TYR A 138 -7.54 4.25 22.06
N TYR A 139 -8.07 3.60 21.01
CA TYR A 139 -9.47 3.21 20.95
C TYR A 139 -9.74 1.77 21.41
N GLN A 140 -8.74 1.06 21.93
CA GLN A 140 -8.83 -0.34 22.35
C GLN A 140 -9.33 -1.27 21.24
N ILE A 141 -8.90 -1.00 20.01
CA ILE A 141 -9.19 -1.83 18.85
C ILE A 141 -8.14 -2.96 18.81
N GLU A 142 -8.60 -4.19 18.94
CA GLU A 142 -7.72 -5.35 18.84
C GLU A 142 -7.19 -5.47 17.41
N ASN A 143 -5.86 -5.44 17.26
CA ASN A 143 -5.13 -5.85 16.06
C ASN A 143 -4.32 -7.11 16.39
N LYS A 144 -4.80 -8.28 15.93
CA LYS A 144 -4.25 -9.59 16.30
C LYS A 144 -2.85 -9.86 15.78
N ALA A 145 -2.50 -9.24 14.67
CA ALA A 145 -1.19 -9.39 14.02
C ALA A 145 -0.88 -8.14 13.22
N ALA A 146 -0.31 -7.13 13.89
CA ALA A 146 0.18 -5.93 13.23
C ALA A 146 1.24 -6.31 12.17
N HIS A 147 1.28 -5.54 11.07
CA HIS A 147 2.11 -5.80 9.90
C HIS A 147 1.77 -7.12 9.18
N ARG A 148 0.48 -7.45 9.16
CA ARG A 148 -0.12 -8.45 8.30
C ARG A 148 -1.33 -7.82 7.65
N ALA A 149 -1.25 -7.64 6.34
CA ALA A 149 -2.15 -6.79 5.55
C ALA A 149 -3.65 -6.99 5.88
N TYR A 150 -4.13 -8.23 6.00
CA TYR A 150 -5.53 -8.47 6.34
C TYR A 150 -5.92 -7.95 7.75
N TYR A 151 -5.05 -8.15 8.73
CA TYR A 151 -5.36 -7.71 10.10
C TYR A 151 -5.28 -6.19 10.24
N ASP A 152 -4.38 -5.54 9.50
CA ASP A 152 -4.30 -4.09 9.44
C ASP A 152 -5.50 -3.49 8.67
N ALA A 153 -5.96 -4.11 7.58
CA ALA A 153 -7.22 -3.75 6.93
C ALA A 153 -8.43 -3.91 7.86
N LEU A 154 -8.51 -5.00 8.64
CA LEU A 154 -9.58 -5.22 9.60
C LEU A 154 -9.57 -4.20 10.74
N ALA A 155 -8.38 -3.89 11.28
CA ALA A 155 -8.21 -2.86 12.30
C ALA A 155 -8.59 -1.47 11.75
N THR A 156 -8.19 -1.17 10.51
CA THR A 156 -8.55 0.08 9.81
C THR A 156 -10.06 0.21 9.59
N ALA A 157 -10.76 -0.87 9.24
CA ALA A 157 -12.21 -0.85 9.09
C ALA A 157 -12.92 -0.56 10.43
N LYS A 158 -12.45 -1.16 11.53
CA LYS A 158 -12.95 -0.86 12.87
C LYS A 158 -12.65 0.59 13.27
N LEU A 159 -11.43 1.07 12.99
CA LEU A 159 -11.03 2.44 13.24
C LEU A 159 -11.90 3.43 12.46
N TYR A 160 -12.19 3.17 11.19
CA TYR A 160 -13.09 3.99 10.38
C TYR A 160 -14.47 4.11 11.02
N GLN A 161 -15.06 2.99 11.47
CA GLN A 161 -16.37 2.99 12.14
C GLN A 161 -16.32 3.77 13.45
N THR A 162 -15.25 3.61 14.22
CA THR A 162 -15.01 4.33 15.48
C THR A 162 -14.88 5.84 15.25
N LEU A 163 -14.04 6.26 14.31
CA LEU A 163 -13.88 7.68 13.98
C LEU A 163 -15.19 8.30 13.46
N ALA A 164 -15.94 7.55 12.64
CA ALA A 164 -17.25 8.02 12.17
C ALA A 164 -18.26 8.18 13.30
N HIS A 165 -18.28 7.24 14.25
CA HIS A 165 -19.15 7.35 15.43
C HIS A 165 -18.91 8.65 16.22
N TYR A 166 -17.64 9.03 16.41
CA TYR A 166 -17.29 10.21 17.20
C TYR A 166 -17.37 11.53 16.43
N PHE A 167 -17.02 11.55 15.15
CA PHE A 167 -16.71 12.80 14.45
C PHE A 167 -17.53 13.07 13.19
N GLU A 168 -18.31 12.11 12.67
CA GLU A 168 -19.04 12.35 11.41
C GLU A 168 -20.11 13.46 11.54
N ASN A 169 -20.73 13.57 12.70
CA ASN A 169 -21.71 14.64 12.95
C ASN A 169 -21.04 16.03 13.11
N GLU A 170 -19.78 16.07 13.55
CA GLU A 170 -19.04 17.32 13.71
C GLU A 170 -18.50 17.82 12.37
N ASP A 171 -17.94 16.92 11.55
CA ASP A 171 -17.43 17.24 10.22
C ASP A 171 -17.73 16.10 9.22
N PRO A 172 -18.94 16.09 8.63
CA PRO A 172 -19.32 15.07 7.64
C PRO A 172 -18.44 15.05 6.38
N SER A 173 -17.72 16.15 6.10
CA SER A 173 -16.89 16.25 4.89
C SER A 173 -15.71 15.31 4.92
N LEU A 174 -15.18 14.98 6.10
CA LEU A 174 -14.05 14.08 6.29
C LEU A 174 -14.39 12.62 5.93
N PHE A 175 -15.68 12.28 5.94
CA PHE A 175 -16.19 10.93 5.69
C PHE A 175 -16.79 10.76 4.29
N LYS A 176 -16.64 11.78 3.44
CA LYS A 176 -17.03 11.70 2.02
C LYS A 176 -15.88 11.10 1.20
N PRO A 177 -16.19 10.12 0.33
CA PRO A 177 -15.18 9.58 -0.60
C PRO A 177 -14.60 10.68 -1.48
N GLN A 178 -13.30 10.66 -1.66
CA GLN A 178 -12.57 11.54 -2.57
C GLN A 178 -11.87 10.72 -3.63
N GLN A 179 -11.73 11.26 -4.82
CA GLN A 179 -10.98 10.57 -5.88
C GLN A 179 -9.54 10.36 -5.44
N LEU A 180 -9.11 9.10 -5.45
CA LEU A 180 -7.72 8.75 -5.20
C LEU A 180 -6.90 9.07 -6.45
N THR A 181 -5.79 9.74 -6.26
CA THR A 181 -4.93 10.16 -7.37
C THR A 181 -3.49 9.73 -7.11
N TYR A 182 -2.88 9.15 -8.13
CA TYR A 182 -1.45 8.88 -8.16
C TYR A 182 -0.94 9.05 -9.58
N LYS A 183 0.15 9.79 -9.76
CA LYS A 183 0.81 9.94 -11.06
C LYS A 183 1.85 8.83 -11.19
N ILE A 184 1.59 7.87 -12.07
CA ILE A 184 2.50 6.75 -12.34
C ILE A 184 3.85 7.31 -12.79
N LYS A 185 4.88 6.92 -12.06
CA LYS A 185 6.27 7.25 -12.40
C LYS A 185 6.75 6.27 -13.48
N LYS A 186 7.56 6.77 -14.39
CA LYS A 186 8.25 5.92 -15.38
C LYS A 186 9.74 5.95 -15.08
N VAL A 187 10.37 4.79 -15.16
CA VAL A 187 11.82 4.69 -15.14
C VAL A 187 12.38 5.57 -16.26
N GLN A 188 13.27 6.45 -15.92
CA GLN A 188 13.91 7.34 -16.89
C GLN A 188 15.38 6.94 -17.09
N PRO A 189 15.91 7.01 -18.32
CA PRO A 189 17.33 6.77 -18.55
C PRO A 189 18.19 7.72 -17.74
N ALA A 190 19.35 7.29 -17.33
CA ALA A 190 20.30 8.13 -16.63
C ALA A 190 20.75 9.29 -17.54
N THR A 191 20.88 10.47 -16.96
CA THR A 191 21.43 11.63 -17.71
C THR A 191 22.89 11.42 -18.04
N ALA A 192 23.38 12.03 -19.11
CA ALA A 192 24.79 12.01 -19.48
C ALA A 192 25.73 12.40 -18.32
N LYS A 193 25.30 13.35 -17.47
CA LYS A 193 26.04 13.75 -16.26
C LYS A 193 26.13 12.62 -15.22
N GLN A 194 25.04 11.88 -15.02
CA GLN A 194 25.02 10.72 -14.09
C GLN A 194 25.89 9.59 -14.61
N VAL A 195 25.80 9.28 -15.91
CA VAL A 195 26.65 8.28 -16.58
C VAL A 195 28.13 8.65 -16.44
N ALA A 196 28.49 9.90 -16.77
CA ALA A 196 29.87 10.39 -16.67
C ALA A 196 30.41 10.33 -15.22
N LEU A 197 29.56 10.69 -14.23
CA LEU A 197 29.93 10.61 -12.81
C LEU A 197 30.20 9.15 -12.40
N LEU A 198 29.34 8.23 -12.81
CA LEU A 198 29.47 6.81 -12.48
C LEU A 198 30.74 6.22 -13.11
N GLN A 199 31.02 6.52 -14.38
CA GLN A 199 32.26 6.14 -15.06
C GLN A 199 33.52 6.66 -14.33
N ARG A 200 33.49 7.95 -13.91
CA ARG A 200 34.58 8.53 -13.13
C ARG A 200 34.80 7.80 -11.79
N LEU A 201 33.71 7.48 -11.07
CA LEU A 201 33.79 6.73 -9.81
C LEU A 201 34.31 5.31 -10.01
N CYS A 202 33.88 4.61 -11.05
CA CYS A 202 34.38 3.30 -11.41
C CYS A 202 35.90 3.35 -11.69
N ASN A 203 36.36 4.33 -12.48
CA ASN A 203 37.77 4.53 -12.77
C ASN A 203 38.60 4.81 -11.49
N GLN A 204 38.10 5.67 -10.60
CA GLN A 204 38.76 5.96 -9.32
C GLN A 204 38.86 4.72 -8.41
N LYS A 205 37.87 3.86 -8.42
CA LYS A 205 37.82 2.62 -7.64
C LYS A 205 38.47 1.44 -8.33
N LYS A 206 39.01 1.60 -9.54
CA LYS A 206 39.55 0.53 -10.41
C LYS A 206 38.56 -0.63 -10.60
N LYS A 207 37.26 -0.34 -10.64
CA LYS A 207 36.19 -1.31 -10.92
C LYS A 207 35.79 -1.21 -12.37
N VAL A 208 35.63 -2.36 -13.02
CA VAL A 208 35.02 -2.44 -14.36
C VAL A 208 33.50 -2.24 -14.19
N PRO A 209 32.86 -1.34 -14.95
CA PRO A 209 31.42 -1.20 -14.89
C PRO A 209 30.72 -2.46 -15.39
N GLU A 210 29.87 -3.03 -14.59
CA GLU A 210 28.96 -4.16 -14.94
C GLU A 210 27.65 -3.69 -15.56
N TRP A 211 27.58 -2.43 -15.98
CA TRP A 211 26.37 -1.78 -16.51
C TRP A 211 26.61 -1.23 -17.92
N ASN A 212 25.53 -1.20 -18.71
CA ASN A 212 25.54 -0.60 -20.04
C ASN A 212 25.16 0.89 -19.95
N PRO A 213 25.99 1.84 -20.43
CA PRO A 213 25.70 3.27 -20.41
C PRO A 213 24.40 3.66 -21.11
N ASP A 214 23.98 2.89 -22.12
CA ASP A 214 22.80 3.17 -22.93
C ASP A 214 21.49 2.68 -22.30
N THR A 215 21.58 1.76 -21.33
CA THR A 215 20.40 1.15 -20.68
C THR A 215 20.27 1.49 -19.20
N ILE A 216 21.31 2.10 -18.59
CA ILE A 216 21.25 2.45 -17.18
C ILE A 216 20.16 3.51 -16.92
N THR A 217 19.40 3.30 -15.86
CA THR A 217 18.33 4.18 -15.44
C THR A 217 18.72 5.01 -14.21
N ARG A 218 17.91 6.02 -13.91
CA ARG A 218 18.09 6.88 -12.73
C ARG A 218 17.76 6.13 -11.46
#